data_83a5f5adbcdbf6a64a392f5c2b06df38
#
_entry.id   83a5f5adbcdbf6a64a392f5c2b06df38
#
_cell.length_a   1.000
_cell.length_b   1.000
_cell.length_c   1.000
_cell.angle_alpha   90.00
_cell.angle_beta   90.00
_cell.angle_gamma   90.00
#
_symmetry.space_group_name_H-M   'P 1'
#
loop_
_entity.id
_entity.type
_entity.pdbx_description
1 polymer ?
#
loop_
_entity_poly.entity_id
_entity_poly.type
_entity_poly.pdbx_seq_one_letter_code
_entity_poly.pdbx_strand_id
1 'polypeptide(L)'
;MNDEKLNYLEAIFLVVIVMVTHIILEFPNVIIKNCGTSSLLNVLFITVLVLLFFKVVYNLFKPFEGNNILYVSEYVGGKIFRKITSLIYTIYLIFISSITLRHFCENLKVVYFPNANLVMLIGTFIITAIIVNKFGSKSIIKANTLLVPLILVTMIIIFIFSTKEASISRFFPILGNGFNQTFVKGMLNIYSFGGLIYLYLITSDLKNIQDYKKVGIASILLSAGYLLLSVASLLTLFPFLVNGSNVLSIYLSTRTIRLGK
;
A
#
# COMPACT_ATOMS: atom_id res chain seq x y z
N MET A 1 -25.45 -3.04 20.19
CA MET A 1 -24.70 -3.48 19.00
C MET A 1 -23.61 -4.41 19.50
N ASN A 2 -23.65 -5.71 19.14
CA ASN A 2 -22.59 -6.63 19.53
C ASN A 2 -21.27 -6.15 18.89
N ASP A 3 -20.36 -5.66 19.73
CA ASP A 3 -18.99 -5.31 19.34
C ASP A 3 -18.18 -6.60 19.14
N GLU A 4 -18.53 -7.34 18.07
CA GLU A 4 -17.69 -8.44 17.63
C GLU A 4 -16.36 -7.86 17.16
N LYS A 5 -15.31 -8.15 17.92
CA LYS A 5 -13.94 -7.78 17.57
C LYS A 5 -13.55 -8.41 16.24
N LEU A 6 -12.71 -7.70 15.49
CA LEU A 6 -12.22 -8.15 14.19
C LEU A 6 -11.43 -9.47 14.34
N ASN A 7 -11.64 -10.36 13.38
CA ASN A 7 -10.75 -11.49 13.20
C ASN A 7 -9.39 -10.99 12.69
N TYR A 8 -8.30 -11.62 13.13
CA TYR A 8 -6.95 -11.21 12.73
C TYR A 8 -6.75 -11.22 11.20
N LEU A 9 -7.40 -12.15 10.46
CA LEU A 9 -7.34 -12.19 8.98
C LEU A 9 -8.06 -10.99 8.34
N GLU A 10 -9.22 -10.62 8.87
CA GLU A 10 -9.96 -9.44 8.40
C GLU A 10 -9.15 -8.16 8.62
N ALA A 11 -8.49 -8.05 9.78
CA ALA A 11 -7.62 -6.92 10.07
C ALA A 11 -6.37 -6.88 9.17
N ILE A 12 -5.74 -8.03 8.89
CA ILE A 12 -4.62 -8.12 7.93
C ILE A 12 -5.08 -7.60 6.57
N PHE A 13 -6.18 -8.11 6.04
CA PHE A 13 -6.65 -7.73 4.71
C PHE A 13 -7.11 -6.28 4.65
N LEU A 14 -7.67 -5.73 5.72
CA LEU A 14 -8.00 -4.32 5.81
C LEU A 14 -6.75 -3.42 5.70
N VAL A 15 -5.67 -3.76 6.39
CA VAL A 15 -4.42 -3.00 6.32
C VAL A 15 -3.71 -3.21 4.99
N VAL A 16 -3.69 -4.45 4.49
CA VAL A 16 -3.07 -4.80 3.21
C VAL A 16 -3.73 -4.07 2.05
N ILE A 17 -5.08 -4.01 1.99
CA ILE A 17 -5.76 -3.34 0.87
C ILE A 17 -5.38 -1.87 0.79
N VAL A 18 -5.26 -1.20 1.93
CA VAL A 18 -4.85 0.21 1.97
C VAL A 18 -3.43 0.38 1.43
N MET A 19 -2.47 -0.45 1.87
CA MET A 19 -1.09 -0.39 1.37
C MET A 19 -1.00 -0.73 -0.11
N VAL A 20 -1.64 -1.84 -0.54
CA VAL A 20 -1.56 -2.34 -1.92
C VAL A 20 -2.22 -1.38 -2.90
N THR A 21 -3.29 -0.69 -2.52
CA THR A 21 -3.93 0.32 -3.38
C THR A 21 -2.94 1.43 -3.77
N HIS A 22 -2.15 1.93 -2.83
CA HIS A 22 -1.10 2.92 -3.13
C HIS A 22 0.03 2.31 -3.96
N ILE A 23 0.45 1.08 -3.64
CA ILE A 23 1.50 0.38 -4.37
C ILE A 23 1.12 0.19 -5.83
N ILE A 24 -0.11 -0.26 -6.13
CA ILE A 24 -0.58 -0.48 -7.51
C ILE A 24 -0.50 0.80 -8.35
N LEU A 25 -0.85 1.93 -7.77
CA LEU A 25 -1.03 3.16 -8.52
C LEU A 25 0.28 3.83 -8.91
N GLU A 26 1.30 3.83 -8.05
CA GLU A 26 2.44 4.71 -8.28
C GLU A 26 3.80 4.17 -7.81
N PHE A 27 3.87 3.55 -6.64
CA PHE A 27 5.15 3.30 -5.95
C PHE A 27 6.19 2.49 -6.73
N PRO A 28 5.86 1.43 -7.49
CA PRO A 28 6.87 0.70 -8.26
C PRO A 28 7.62 1.60 -9.25
N ASN A 29 6.92 2.53 -9.90
CA ASN A 29 7.53 3.50 -10.81
C ASN A 29 8.47 4.46 -10.06
N VAL A 30 8.01 5.01 -8.94
CA VAL A 30 8.80 5.94 -8.13
C VAL A 30 10.09 5.26 -7.66
N ILE A 31 10.00 4.01 -7.18
CA ILE A 31 11.17 3.26 -6.71
C ILE A 31 12.14 2.98 -7.85
N ILE A 32 11.64 2.54 -9.02
CA ILE A 32 12.49 2.27 -10.19
C ILE A 32 13.15 3.55 -10.69
N LYS A 33 12.43 4.67 -10.74
CA LYS A 33 12.98 5.97 -11.12
C LYS A 33 14.08 6.43 -10.17
N ASN A 34 13.92 6.22 -8.87
CA ASN A 34 14.89 6.64 -7.85
C ASN A 34 16.11 5.72 -7.81
N CYS A 35 15.91 4.42 -7.86
CA CYS A 35 16.94 3.42 -7.57
C CYS A 35 17.45 2.65 -8.81
N GLY A 36 16.74 2.72 -9.95
CA GLY A 36 17.11 1.95 -11.15
C GLY A 36 17.02 0.45 -10.90
N THR A 37 18.02 -0.29 -11.34
CA THR A 37 18.10 -1.76 -11.18
C THR A 37 18.23 -2.21 -9.72
N SER A 38 18.66 -1.32 -8.79
CA SER A 38 18.74 -1.62 -7.35
C SER A 38 17.38 -1.50 -6.62
N SER A 39 16.28 -1.29 -7.34
CA SER A 39 14.94 -1.13 -6.77
C SER A 39 14.52 -2.30 -5.88
N LEU A 40 14.87 -3.54 -6.25
CA LEU A 40 14.57 -4.71 -5.43
C LEU A 40 15.31 -4.68 -4.09
N LEU A 41 16.60 -4.29 -4.10
CA LEU A 41 17.36 -4.09 -2.87
C LEU A 41 16.76 -2.98 -2.00
N ASN A 42 16.32 -1.88 -2.64
CA ASN A 42 15.67 -0.80 -1.92
C ASN A 42 14.37 -1.28 -1.24
N VAL A 43 13.53 -2.05 -1.93
CA VAL A 43 12.30 -2.61 -1.33
C VAL A 43 12.61 -3.50 -0.13
N LEU A 44 13.61 -4.37 -0.22
CA LEU A 44 14.05 -5.19 0.92
C LEU A 44 14.53 -4.32 2.08
N PHE A 45 15.34 -3.32 1.78
CA PHE A 45 15.86 -2.38 2.78
C PHE A 45 14.75 -1.62 3.51
N ILE A 46 13.82 -0.99 2.79
CA ILE A 46 12.70 -0.28 3.41
C ILE A 46 11.76 -1.21 4.17
N THR A 47 11.59 -2.45 3.72
CA THR A 47 10.81 -3.46 4.47
C THR A 47 11.41 -3.75 5.83
N VAL A 48 12.74 -3.94 5.90
CA VAL A 48 13.45 -4.12 7.17
C VAL A 48 13.28 -2.89 8.07
N LEU A 49 13.42 -1.69 7.53
CA LEU A 49 13.23 -0.45 8.28
C LEU A 49 11.81 -0.34 8.84
N VAL A 50 10.78 -0.66 8.04
CA VAL A 50 9.37 -0.64 8.48
C VAL A 50 9.14 -1.67 9.58
N LEU A 51 9.69 -2.88 9.46
CA LEU A 51 9.58 -3.91 10.51
C LEU A 51 10.25 -3.47 11.81
N LEU A 52 11.42 -2.82 11.74
CA LEU A 52 12.10 -2.28 12.92
C LEU A 52 11.27 -1.14 13.56
N PHE A 53 10.76 -0.23 12.75
CA PHE A 53 9.88 0.84 13.21
C PHE A 53 8.60 0.29 13.83
N PHE A 54 7.97 -0.69 13.17
CA PHE A 54 6.78 -1.36 13.72
C PHE A 54 7.07 -2.04 15.07
N LYS A 55 8.22 -2.67 15.23
CA LYS A 55 8.64 -3.27 16.52
C LYS A 55 8.71 -2.22 17.63
N VAL A 56 9.24 -1.03 17.34
CA VAL A 56 9.29 0.09 18.31
C VAL A 56 7.87 0.51 18.69
N VAL A 57 7.01 0.75 17.69
CA VAL A 57 5.61 1.15 17.92
C VAL A 57 4.84 0.07 18.67
N TYR A 58 5.02 -1.21 18.31
CA TYR A 58 4.42 -2.33 19.02
C TYR A 58 4.76 -2.32 20.52
N ASN A 59 6.04 -2.09 20.86
CA ASN A 59 6.47 -2.04 22.26
C ASN A 59 5.85 -0.85 23.01
N LEU A 60 5.63 0.29 22.32
CA LEU A 60 4.94 1.44 22.88
C LEU A 60 3.45 1.19 23.11
N PHE A 61 2.80 0.39 22.27
CA PHE A 61 1.39 0.04 22.40
C PHE A 61 1.13 -1.09 23.42
N LYS A 62 2.14 -1.90 23.73
CA LYS A 62 2.01 -3.06 24.62
C LYS A 62 1.35 -2.75 25.97
N PRO A 63 1.65 -1.63 26.67
CA PRO A 63 0.98 -1.27 27.91
C PRO A 63 -0.48 -0.83 27.73
N PHE A 64 -0.91 -0.51 26.52
CA PHE A 64 -2.22 0.06 26.17
C PHE A 64 -3.09 -0.94 25.39
N GLU A 65 -3.00 -2.22 25.73
CA GLU A 65 -3.77 -3.27 25.09
C GLU A 65 -5.27 -2.93 25.04
N GLY A 66 -5.91 -3.15 23.88
CA GLY A 66 -7.32 -2.84 23.67
C GLY A 66 -7.64 -1.35 23.42
N ASN A 67 -6.62 -0.50 23.33
CA ASN A 67 -6.79 0.93 23.07
C ASN A 67 -6.16 1.35 21.72
N ASN A 68 -6.72 2.37 21.11
CA ASN A 68 -6.20 2.95 19.87
C ASN A 68 -5.25 4.14 20.14
N ILE A 69 -4.65 4.65 19.10
CA ILE A 69 -3.71 5.78 19.18
C ILE A 69 -4.32 7.03 19.82
N LEU A 70 -5.64 7.25 19.67
CA LEU A 70 -6.32 8.41 20.24
C LEU A 70 -6.40 8.32 21.76
N TYR A 71 -6.61 7.11 22.30
CA TYR A 71 -6.58 6.88 23.73
C TYR A 71 -5.17 7.05 24.30
N VAL A 72 -4.17 6.49 23.61
CA VAL A 72 -2.77 6.62 24.01
C VAL A 72 -2.35 8.10 24.04
N SER A 73 -2.77 8.88 23.04
CA SER A 73 -2.50 10.33 23.03
C SER A 73 -3.18 11.08 24.17
N GLU A 74 -4.40 10.68 24.57
CA GLU A 74 -5.09 11.24 25.72
C GLU A 74 -4.38 10.93 27.03
N TYR A 75 -3.89 9.70 27.17
CA TYR A 75 -3.14 9.27 28.35
C TYR A 75 -1.84 10.08 28.54
N VAL A 76 -1.13 10.36 27.45
CA VAL A 76 0.16 11.08 27.48
C VAL A 76 -0.01 12.58 27.68
N GLY A 77 -0.97 13.21 27.02
CA GLY A 77 -1.09 14.68 26.98
C GLY A 77 -2.49 15.22 27.26
N GLY A 78 -3.40 14.37 27.75
CA GLY A 78 -4.76 14.77 28.10
C GLY A 78 -5.67 14.99 26.88
N LYS A 79 -6.88 15.47 27.16
CA LYS A 79 -7.95 15.67 26.15
C LYS A 79 -7.54 16.57 24.97
N ILE A 80 -6.64 17.52 25.20
CA ILE A 80 -6.15 18.44 24.14
C ILE A 80 -5.31 17.66 23.14
N PHE A 81 -4.40 16.82 23.62
CA PHE A 81 -3.55 15.98 22.77
C PHE A 81 -4.38 15.00 21.94
N ARG A 82 -5.41 14.38 22.52
CA ARG A 82 -6.36 13.53 21.77
C ARG A 82 -7.01 14.30 20.61
N LYS A 83 -7.48 15.53 20.85
CA LYS A 83 -8.08 16.37 19.80
C LYS A 83 -7.11 16.71 18.68
N ILE A 84 -5.87 17.07 19.04
CA ILE A 84 -4.81 17.38 18.07
C ILE A 84 -4.49 16.13 17.24
N THR A 85 -4.27 14.98 17.88
CA THR A 85 -4.00 13.71 17.20
C THR A 85 -5.16 13.32 16.27
N SER A 86 -6.40 13.44 16.73
CA SER A 86 -7.59 13.17 15.91
C SER A 86 -7.65 14.09 14.69
N LEU A 87 -7.35 15.38 14.86
CA LEU A 87 -7.34 16.34 13.75
C LEU A 87 -6.25 15.99 12.72
N ILE A 88 -5.04 15.66 13.18
CA ILE A 88 -3.91 15.25 12.32
C ILE A 88 -4.30 14.01 11.50
N TYR A 89 -4.84 12.97 12.16
CA TYR A 89 -5.30 11.77 11.46
C TYR A 89 -6.40 12.08 10.45
N THR A 90 -7.37 12.90 10.80
CA THR A 90 -8.46 13.27 9.90
C THR A 90 -7.94 14.00 8.66
N ILE A 91 -7.07 15.00 8.84
CA ILE A 91 -6.46 15.73 7.70
C ILE A 91 -5.64 14.78 6.85
N TYR A 92 -4.81 13.94 7.47
CA TYR A 92 -4.00 12.95 6.74
C TYR A 92 -4.86 11.99 5.92
N LEU A 93 -5.93 11.42 6.51
CA LEU A 93 -6.80 10.46 5.83
C LEU A 93 -7.56 11.10 4.67
N ILE A 94 -8.05 12.34 4.82
CA ILE A 94 -8.71 13.08 3.74
C ILE A 94 -7.71 13.35 2.61
N PHE A 95 -6.52 13.83 2.94
CA PHE A 95 -5.49 14.16 1.97
C PHE A 95 -5.05 12.95 1.16
N ILE A 96 -4.70 11.84 1.83
CA ILE A 96 -4.24 10.62 1.16
C ILE A 96 -5.35 9.99 0.31
N SER A 97 -6.60 9.97 0.81
CA SER A 97 -7.74 9.44 0.05
C SER A 97 -8.03 10.28 -1.21
N SER A 98 -7.90 11.60 -1.11
CA SER A 98 -8.10 12.52 -2.24
C SER A 98 -7.05 12.30 -3.33
N ILE A 99 -5.76 12.17 -2.95
CA ILE A 99 -4.67 11.88 -3.88
C ILE A 99 -4.89 10.51 -4.54
N THR A 100 -5.18 9.48 -3.75
CA THR A 100 -5.41 8.12 -4.26
C THR A 100 -6.57 8.08 -5.25
N LEU A 101 -7.69 8.73 -4.93
CA LEU A 101 -8.85 8.80 -5.79
C LEU A 101 -8.51 9.52 -7.12
N ARG A 102 -7.79 10.62 -7.04
CA ARG A 102 -7.36 11.36 -8.23
C ARG A 102 -6.47 10.50 -9.13
N HIS A 103 -5.41 9.91 -8.59
CA HIS A 103 -4.53 9.01 -9.35
C HIS A 103 -5.29 7.84 -9.97
N PHE A 104 -6.20 7.24 -9.22
CA PHE A 104 -7.05 6.16 -9.72
C PHE A 104 -7.91 6.60 -10.90
N CYS A 105 -8.58 7.76 -10.80
CA CYS A 105 -9.40 8.29 -11.87
C CYS A 105 -8.59 8.75 -13.09
N GLU A 106 -7.40 9.35 -12.89
CA GLU A 106 -6.46 9.68 -13.98
C GLU A 106 -6.04 8.42 -14.73
N ASN A 107 -5.75 7.36 -14.00
CA ASN A 107 -5.40 6.07 -14.54
C ASN A 107 -6.56 5.43 -15.33
N LEU A 108 -7.76 5.43 -14.79
CA LEU A 108 -8.95 4.96 -15.51
C LEU A 108 -9.21 5.76 -16.78
N LYS A 109 -9.03 7.09 -16.72
CA LYS A 109 -9.20 7.95 -17.88
C LYS A 109 -8.23 7.58 -18.99
N VAL A 110 -6.94 7.44 -18.67
CA VAL A 110 -5.90 7.12 -19.68
C VAL A 110 -6.14 5.75 -20.32
N VAL A 111 -6.62 4.79 -19.55
CA VAL A 111 -6.69 3.38 -19.95
C VAL A 111 -8.01 3.03 -20.63
N TYR A 112 -9.13 3.43 -20.00
CA TYR A 112 -10.46 2.96 -20.40
C TYR A 112 -11.36 4.05 -20.94
N PHE A 113 -11.19 5.30 -20.49
CA PHE A 113 -12.11 6.39 -20.78
C PHE A 113 -11.38 7.66 -21.25
N PRO A 114 -10.63 7.64 -22.37
CA PRO A 114 -9.77 8.76 -22.79
C PRO A 114 -10.54 10.08 -22.99
N ASN A 115 -11.81 10.00 -23.38
CA ASN A 115 -12.67 11.15 -23.62
C ASN A 115 -13.50 11.57 -22.40
N ALA A 116 -13.43 10.85 -21.28
CA ALA A 116 -14.22 11.17 -20.09
C ALA A 116 -13.69 12.42 -19.37
N ASN A 117 -14.59 13.20 -18.80
CA ASN A 117 -14.21 14.29 -17.91
C ASN A 117 -13.74 13.73 -16.57
N LEU A 118 -12.53 14.12 -16.12
CA LEU A 118 -11.93 13.65 -14.88
C LEU A 118 -12.80 13.99 -13.66
N VAL A 119 -13.40 15.18 -13.62
CA VAL A 119 -14.27 15.61 -12.51
C VAL A 119 -15.50 14.71 -12.41
N MET A 120 -16.07 14.32 -13.56
CA MET A 120 -17.23 13.41 -13.60
C MET A 120 -16.85 12.03 -13.06
N LEU A 121 -15.68 11.48 -13.43
CA LEU A 121 -15.18 10.22 -12.90
C LEU A 121 -15.00 10.29 -11.38
N ILE A 122 -14.31 11.31 -10.88
CA ILE A 122 -14.11 11.52 -9.43
C ILE A 122 -15.47 11.62 -8.72
N GLY A 123 -16.41 12.40 -9.25
CA GLY A 123 -17.76 12.56 -8.68
C GLY A 123 -18.51 11.24 -8.57
N THR A 124 -18.43 10.38 -9.60
CA THR A 124 -19.06 9.06 -9.60
C THR A 124 -18.51 8.18 -8.47
N PHE A 125 -17.18 8.16 -8.29
CA PHE A 125 -16.57 7.38 -7.20
C PHE A 125 -16.90 7.93 -5.82
N ILE A 126 -16.98 9.26 -5.64
CA ILE A 126 -17.37 9.86 -4.36
C ILE A 126 -18.82 9.47 -4.03
N ILE A 127 -19.75 9.57 -4.98
CA ILE A 127 -21.15 9.16 -4.77
C ILE A 127 -21.21 7.68 -4.40
N THR A 128 -20.49 6.82 -5.13
CA THR A 128 -20.42 5.38 -4.83
C THR A 128 -19.88 5.15 -3.41
N ALA A 129 -18.81 5.84 -3.00
CA ALA A 129 -18.25 5.71 -1.66
C ALA A 129 -19.25 6.14 -0.57
N ILE A 130 -20.03 7.20 -0.79
CA ILE A 130 -21.09 7.63 0.14
C ILE A 130 -22.16 6.55 0.27
N ILE A 131 -22.57 5.93 -0.83
CA ILE A 131 -23.56 4.86 -0.83
C ILE A 131 -23.01 3.62 -0.09
N VAL A 132 -21.79 3.21 -0.39
CA VAL A 132 -21.14 2.05 0.24
C VAL A 132 -20.96 2.25 1.75
N ASN A 133 -20.65 3.46 2.20
CA ASN A 133 -20.57 3.77 3.63
C ASN A 133 -21.87 3.53 4.40
N LYS A 134 -23.04 3.63 3.74
CA LYS A 134 -24.32 3.31 4.38
C LYS A 134 -24.49 1.84 4.76
N PHE A 135 -23.75 0.94 4.10
CA PHE A 135 -23.76 -0.49 4.44
C PHE A 135 -22.92 -0.83 5.69
N GLY A 136 -22.18 0.16 6.22
CA GLY A 136 -21.38 0.04 7.43
C GLY A 136 -20.02 -0.62 7.23
N SER A 137 -19.13 -0.40 8.19
CA SER A 137 -17.73 -0.85 8.14
C SER A 137 -17.57 -2.37 8.04
N LYS A 138 -18.46 -3.15 8.67
CA LYS A 138 -18.43 -4.62 8.62
C LYS A 138 -18.57 -5.16 7.19
N SER A 139 -19.45 -4.56 6.38
CA SER A 139 -19.64 -4.97 4.99
C SER A 139 -18.41 -4.68 4.14
N ILE A 140 -17.77 -3.54 4.36
CA ILE A 140 -16.52 -3.14 3.69
C ILE A 140 -15.39 -4.11 4.04
N ILE A 141 -15.25 -4.47 5.33
CA ILE A 141 -14.24 -5.42 5.80
C ILE A 141 -14.43 -6.80 5.16
N LYS A 142 -15.67 -7.30 5.11
CA LYS A 142 -15.99 -8.58 4.46
C LYS A 142 -15.67 -8.55 2.95
N ALA A 143 -15.99 -7.45 2.27
CA ALA A 143 -15.61 -7.29 0.86
C ALA A 143 -14.10 -7.33 0.65
N ASN A 144 -13.33 -6.67 1.53
CA ASN A 144 -11.86 -6.70 1.48
C ASN A 144 -11.29 -8.11 1.71
N THR A 145 -11.92 -8.92 2.57
CA THR A 145 -11.50 -10.30 2.81
C THR A 145 -11.57 -11.16 1.54
N LEU A 146 -12.47 -10.84 0.63
CA LEU A 146 -12.59 -11.52 -0.66
C LEU A 146 -11.66 -10.90 -1.72
N LEU A 147 -11.55 -9.58 -1.75
CA LEU A 147 -10.81 -8.86 -2.79
C LEU A 147 -9.29 -8.98 -2.65
N VAL A 148 -8.76 -8.94 -1.42
CA VAL A 148 -7.31 -8.95 -1.19
C VAL A 148 -6.63 -10.22 -1.69
N PRO A 149 -7.11 -11.44 -1.40
CA PRO A 149 -6.54 -12.66 -1.97
C PRO A 149 -6.57 -12.64 -3.51
N LEU A 150 -7.65 -12.16 -4.11
CA LEU A 150 -7.77 -12.06 -5.56
C LEU A 150 -6.70 -11.13 -6.15
N ILE A 151 -6.48 -9.96 -5.54
CA ILE A 151 -5.45 -9.00 -5.96
C ILE A 151 -4.05 -9.61 -5.83
N LEU A 152 -3.77 -10.32 -4.73
CA LEU A 152 -2.47 -10.96 -4.52
C LEU A 152 -2.21 -12.07 -5.57
N VAL A 153 -3.21 -12.91 -5.83
CA VAL A 153 -3.12 -13.95 -6.86
C VAL A 153 -2.92 -13.35 -8.26
N THR A 154 -3.67 -12.31 -8.59
CA THR A 154 -3.52 -11.62 -9.88
C THR A 154 -2.08 -11.10 -10.07
N MET A 155 -1.47 -10.55 -9.02
CA MET A 155 -0.09 -10.08 -9.10
C MET A 155 0.91 -11.21 -9.33
N ILE A 156 0.72 -12.36 -8.68
CA ILE A 156 1.55 -13.55 -8.92
C ILE A 156 1.44 -14.01 -10.37
N ILE A 157 0.22 -14.03 -10.92
CA ILE A 157 -0.02 -14.39 -12.32
C ILE A 157 0.73 -13.41 -13.25
N ILE A 158 0.59 -12.10 -13.03
CA ILE A 158 1.30 -11.08 -13.81
C ILE A 158 2.80 -11.31 -13.76
N PHE A 159 3.36 -11.58 -12.58
CA PHE A 159 4.79 -11.83 -12.41
C PHE A 159 5.23 -13.07 -13.20
N ILE A 160 4.52 -14.19 -13.10
CA ILE A 160 4.85 -15.44 -13.83
C ILE A 160 4.87 -15.19 -15.34
N PHE A 161 3.88 -14.46 -15.87
CA PHE A 161 3.85 -14.14 -17.30
C PHE A 161 4.97 -13.16 -17.70
N SER A 162 5.33 -12.21 -16.83
CA SER A 162 6.41 -11.27 -17.10
C SER A 162 7.78 -11.95 -17.20
N THR A 163 7.99 -13.07 -16.50
CA THR A 163 9.26 -13.80 -16.53
C THR A 163 9.53 -14.52 -17.85
N LYS A 164 8.51 -14.79 -18.66
CA LYS A 164 8.69 -15.46 -19.98
C LYS A 164 9.50 -14.61 -20.96
N GLU A 165 9.47 -13.28 -20.81
CA GLU A 165 10.23 -12.35 -21.65
C GLU A 165 11.43 -11.74 -20.89
N ALA A 166 11.73 -12.29 -19.71
CA ALA A 166 12.76 -11.75 -18.84
C ALA A 166 14.17 -12.08 -19.31
N SER A 167 15.06 -11.08 -19.26
CA SER A 167 16.50 -11.27 -19.34
C SER A 167 17.12 -10.95 -17.98
N ILE A 168 17.87 -11.88 -17.44
CA ILE A 168 18.56 -11.72 -16.14
C ILE A 168 19.50 -10.50 -16.15
N SER A 169 20.05 -10.16 -17.31
CA SER A 169 20.89 -8.97 -17.50
C SER A 169 20.23 -7.67 -17.09
N ARG A 170 18.89 -7.62 -17.10
CA ARG A 170 18.11 -6.42 -16.74
C ARG A 170 18.14 -6.07 -15.24
N PHE A 171 18.58 -7.00 -14.40
CA PHE A 171 18.78 -6.78 -12.96
C PHE A 171 20.18 -6.24 -12.63
N PHE A 172 21.04 -6.09 -13.61
CA PHE A 172 22.41 -5.59 -13.43
C PHE A 172 22.56 -4.15 -13.99
N PRO A 173 23.40 -3.31 -13.35
CA PRO A 173 24.19 -3.58 -12.14
C PRO A 173 23.32 -3.64 -10.86
N ILE A 174 23.71 -4.49 -9.90
CA ILE A 174 22.93 -4.72 -8.67
C ILE A 174 22.72 -3.44 -7.85
N LEU A 175 23.69 -2.54 -7.82
CA LEU A 175 23.60 -1.25 -7.13
C LEU A 175 22.95 -0.11 -7.97
N GLY A 176 22.50 -0.41 -9.19
CA GLY A 176 21.72 0.52 -10.01
C GLY A 176 22.33 1.92 -10.08
N ASN A 177 21.62 2.89 -9.51
CA ASN A 177 22.03 4.30 -9.45
C ASN A 177 23.03 4.60 -8.32
N GLY A 178 23.59 3.58 -7.68
CA GLY A 178 24.60 3.69 -6.62
C GLY A 178 24.05 3.62 -5.20
N PHE A 179 24.96 3.46 -4.24
CA PHE A 179 24.64 3.25 -2.83
C PHE A 179 23.78 4.38 -2.24
N ASN A 180 24.13 5.63 -2.53
CA ASN A 180 23.44 6.80 -1.99
C ASN A 180 21.98 6.86 -2.48
N GLN A 181 21.74 6.58 -3.76
CA GLN A 181 20.37 6.58 -4.31
C GLN A 181 19.55 5.41 -3.75
N THR A 182 20.16 4.24 -3.55
CA THR A 182 19.48 3.04 -3.06
C THR A 182 19.12 3.11 -1.59
N PHE A 183 20.03 3.57 -0.73
CA PHE A 183 19.86 3.46 0.72
C PHE A 183 19.55 4.80 1.38
N VAL A 184 20.20 5.91 0.98
CA VAL A 184 20.00 7.21 1.63
C VAL A 184 18.75 7.89 1.07
N LYS A 185 18.73 8.20 -0.23
CA LYS A 185 17.56 8.83 -0.86
C LYS A 185 16.39 7.85 -1.00
N GLY A 186 16.70 6.58 -1.29
CA GLY A 186 15.70 5.50 -1.36
C GLY A 186 15.01 5.21 -0.03
N MET A 187 15.50 5.69 1.11
CA MET A 187 14.81 5.61 2.39
C MET A 187 13.44 6.31 2.35
N LEU A 188 13.27 7.35 1.54
CA LEU A 188 11.97 8.02 1.37
C LEU A 188 10.90 7.10 0.76
N ASN A 189 11.29 6.04 0.06
CA ASN A 189 10.34 5.07 -0.46
C ASN A 189 9.58 4.28 0.64
N ILE A 190 9.95 4.47 1.93
CA ILE A 190 9.22 3.95 3.10
C ILE A 190 7.74 4.39 3.08
N TYR A 191 7.42 5.49 2.42
CA TYR A 191 6.03 5.95 2.24
C TYR A 191 5.13 4.95 1.51
N SER A 192 5.69 3.97 0.78
CA SER A 192 4.91 2.88 0.21
C SER A 192 4.17 2.04 1.26
N PHE A 193 4.64 2.07 2.51
CA PHE A 193 4.01 1.43 3.66
C PHE A 193 3.14 2.39 4.50
N GLY A 194 2.84 3.59 3.99
CA GLY A 194 2.06 4.61 4.71
C GLY A 194 0.68 4.14 5.18
N GLY A 195 0.09 3.15 4.49
CA GLY A 195 -1.16 2.52 4.92
C GLY A 195 -1.10 1.83 6.29
N LEU A 196 0.09 1.56 6.84
CA LEU A 196 0.25 0.99 8.18
C LEU A 196 -0.35 1.88 9.27
N ILE A 197 -0.53 3.18 9.02
CA ILE A 197 -1.13 4.13 9.96
C ILE A 197 -2.58 3.73 10.34
N TYR A 198 -3.29 3.01 9.45
CA TYR A 198 -4.64 2.49 9.74
C TYR A 198 -4.63 1.45 10.85
N LEU A 199 -3.56 0.68 10.97
CA LEU A 199 -3.43 -0.33 12.02
C LEU A 199 -3.51 0.30 13.42
N TYR A 200 -2.96 1.50 13.59
CA TYR A 200 -2.97 2.20 14.89
C TYR A 200 -4.35 2.72 15.30
N LEU A 201 -5.26 2.87 14.35
CA LEU A 201 -6.65 3.25 14.63
C LEU A 201 -7.52 2.04 15.01
N ILE A 202 -7.27 0.87 14.40
CA ILE A 202 -8.08 -0.34 14.61
C ILE A 202 -7.55 -1.24 15.75
N THR A 203 -6.55 -0.82 16.50
CA THR A 203 -5.99 -1.60 17.61
C THR A 203 -7.03 -1.95 18.66
N SER A 204 -8.00 -1.05 18.93
CA SER A 204 -9.12 -1.28 19.84
C SER A 204 -10.07 -2.38 19.38
N ASP A 205 -10.13 -2.65 18.10
CA ASP A 205 -11.04 -3.62 17.49
C ASP A 205 -10.43 -5.03 17.44
N LEU A 206 -9.14 -5.15 17.76
CA LEU A 206 -8.43 -6.42 17.85
C LEU A 206 -8.69 -7.12 19.21
N LYS A 207 -8.57 -8.45 19.23
CA LYS A 207 -8.86 -9.25 20.43
C LYS A 207 -7.79 -9.07 21.50
N ASN A 208 -6.52 -9.03 21.10
CA ASN A 208 -5.38 -8.94 22.01
C ASN A 208 -4.15 -8.31 21.32
N ILE A 209 -3.14 -8.00 22.14
CA ILE A 209 -1.89 -7.40 21.66
C ILE A 209 -1.06 -8.35 20.77
N GLN A 210 -1.24 -9.65 20.91
CA GLN A 210 -0.57 -10.62 20.05
C GLN A 210 -1.14 -10.61 18.65
N ASP A 211 -2.46 -10.42 18.51
CA ASP A 211 -3.11 -10.25 17.21
C ASP A 211 -2.63 -8.95 16.53
N TYR A 212 -2.47 -7.85 17.28
CA TYR A 212 -1.87 -6.62 16.77
C TYR A 212 -0.47 -6.86 16.17
N LYS A 213 0.39 -7.60 16.88
CA LYS A 213 1.72 -7.98 16.38
C LYS A 213 1.64 -8.80 15.10
N LYS A 214 0.79 -9.84 15.08
CA LYS A 214 0.60 -10.70 13.90
C LYS A 214 0.06 -9.92 12.72
N VAL A 215 -0.96 -9.09 12.93
CA VAL A 215 -1.55 -8.25 11.88
C VAL A 215 -0.51 -7.31 11.30
N GLY A 216 0.25 -6.60 12.12
CA GLY A 216 1.27 -5.67 11.64
C GLY A 216 2.35 -6.36 10.82
N ILE A 217 2.96 -7.43 11.34
CA ILE A 217 4.02 -8.16 10.63
C ILE A 217 3.49 -8.77 9.34
N ALA A 218 2.34 -9.46 9.37
CA ALA A 218 1.77 -10.10 8.20
C ALA A 218 1.40 -9.07 7.11
N SER A 219 0.79 -7.95 7.50
CA SER A 219 0.45 -6.88 6.56
C SER A 219 1.67 -6.26 5.90
N ILE A 220 2.75 -6.02 6.66
CA ILE A 220 4.01 -5.50 6.12
C ILE A 220 4.61 -6.51 5.13
N LEU A 221 4.70 -7.79 5.49
CA LEU A 221 5.31 -8.81 4.65
C LEU A 221 4.50 -9.08 3.37
N LEU A 222 3.18 -9.15 3.45
CA LEU A 222 2.32 -9.32 2.27
C LEU A 222 2.42 -8.12 1.31
N SER A 223 2.40 -6.90 1.85
CA SER A 223 2.54 -5.69 1.03
C SER A 223 3.94 -5.55 0.44
N ALA A 224 4.99 -5.93 1.18
CA ALA A 224 6.36 -5.99 0.67
C ALA A 224 6.50 -7.02 -0.45
N GLY A 225 5.93 -8.21 -0.28
CA GLY A 225 5.88 -9.23 -1.32
C GLY A 225 5.19 -8.73 -2.59
N TYR A 226 4.05 -8.07 -2.44
CA TYR A 226 3.35 -7.45 -3.55
C TYR A 226 4.21 -6.38 -4.25
N LEU A 227 4.85 -5.50 -3.49
CA LEU A 227 5.74 -4.46 -4.02
C LEU A 227 6.95 -5.04 -4.74
N LEU A 228 7.58 -6.09 -4.18
CA LEU A 228 8.69 -6.81 -4.82
C LEU A 228 8.28 -7.42 -6.16
N LEU A 229 7.15 -8.13 -6.20
CA LEU A 229 6.62 -8.71 -7.44
C LEU A 229 6.31 -7.64 -8.47
N SER A 230 5.72 -6.51 -8.06
CA SER A 230 5.41 -5.39 -8.93
C SER A 230 6.68 -4.77 -9.54
N VAL A 231 7.68 -4.47 -8.72
CA VAL A 231 8.97 -3.91 -9.16
C VAL A 231 9.70 -4.90 -10.07
N ALA A 232 9.73 -6.19 -9.70
CA ALA A 232 10.37 -7.23 -10.51
C ALA A 232 9.70 -7.37 -11.88
N SER A 233 8.35 -7.41 -11.93
CA SER A 233 7.60 -7.48 -13.19
C SER A 233 7.91 -6.31 -14.11
N LEU A 234 8.03 -5.10 -13.56
CA LEU A 234 8.34 -3.91 -14.35
C LEU A 234 9.77 -3.89 -14.86
N LEU A 235 10.74 -4.26 -14.02
CA LEU A 235 12.14 -4.35 -14.43
C LEU A 235 12.34 -5.41 -15.53
N THR A 236 11.55 -6.50 -15.51
CA THR A 236 11.63 -7.53 -16.54
C THR A 236 11.03 -7.11 -17.87
N LEU A 237 9.94 -6.36 -17.86
CA LEU A 237 9.23 -5.96 -19.07
C LEU A 237 9.79 -4.67 -19.69
N PHE A 238 10.19 -3.70 -18.86
CA PHE A 238 10.55 -2.34 -19.28
C PHE A 238 11.91 -1.89 -18.78
N PRO A 239 13.02 -2.34 -19.40
CA PRO A 239 14.38 -1.96 -18.97
C PRO A 239 14.64 -0.45 -19.05
N PHE A 240 13.80 0.31 -19.77
CA PHE A 240 13.95 1.75 -20.01
C PHE A 240 13.02 2.65 -19.17
N LEU A 241 12.20 2.09 -18.27
CA LEU A 241 11.38 2.91 -17.35
C LEU A 241 12.23 3.74 -16.37
N VAL A 242 13.51 3.47 -16.30
CA VAL A 242 14.50 4.33 -15.63
C VAL A 242 14.49 5.77 -16.18
N ASN A 243 13.98 6.01 -17.37
CA ASN A 243 14.03 7.27 -18.08
C ASN A 243 12.70 8.06 -18.19
N GLY A 244 11.85 8.02 -17.19
CA GLY A 244 10.94 9.14 -16.97
C GLY A 244 9.56 9.12 -17.63
N SER A 245 9.00 7.98 -18.01
CA SER A 245 7.60 7.91 -18.42
C SER A 245 6.65 7.83 -17.21
N ASN A 246 5.73 8.78 -17.09
CA ASN A 246 4.71 8.84 -16.04
C ASN A 246 3.52 7.89 -16.28
N VAL A 247 3.72 6.76 -16.93
CA VAL A 247 2.61 5.89 -17.33
C VAL A 247 2.48 4.71 -16.35
N LEU A 248 1.24 4.36 -16.06
CA LEU A 248 0.79 3.21 -15.26
C LEU A 248 1.60 1.95 -15.51
N SER A 249 2.48 1.66 -14.59
CA SER A 249 3.43 0.60 -14.73
C SER A 249 2.79 -0.78 -14.80
N ILE A 250 1.89 -1.10 -13.88
CA ILE A 250 1.28 -2.44 -13.80
C ILE A 250 0.33 -2.67 -14.97
N TYR A 251 -0.40 -1.64 -15.41
CA TYR A 251 -1.27 -1.76 -16.58
C TYR A 251 -0.48 -1.96 -17.88
N LEU A 252 0.62 -1.23 -18.07
CA LEU A 252 1.50 -1.45 -19.21
C LEU A 252 2.05 -2.88 -19.22
N SER A 253 2.39 -3.43 -18.06
CA SER A 253 2.88 -4.81 -17.96
C SER A 253 1.83 -5.81 -18.42
N THR A 254 0.56 -5.63 -18.06
CA THR A 254 -0.53 -6.50 -18.52
C THR A 254 -0.81 -6.40 -20.02
N ARG A 255 -0.67 -5.20 -20.59
CA ARG A 255 -0.89 -4.98 -22.02
C ARG A 255 0.24 -5.52 -22.92
N THR A 256 1.46 -5.57 -22.42
CA THR A 256 2.61 -6.08 -23.17
C THR A 256 2.76 -7.59 -23.08
N ILE A 257 2.17 -8.23 -22.06
CA ILE A 257 2.12 -9.69 -21.96
C ILE A 257 1.21 -10.21 -23.09
N ARG A 258 1.81 -10.67 -24.18
CA ARG A 258 1.10 -11.38 -25.24
C ARG A 258 0.76 -12.79 -24.74
N LEU A 259 -0.52 -13.01 -24.45
CA LEU A 259 -1.05 -14.35 -24.16
C LEU A 259 -1.06 -15.14 -25.48
N GLY A 260 0.04 -15.83 -25.77
CA GLY A 260 0.12 -16.91 -26.74
C GLY A 260 0.09 -16.48 -28.21
N LYS A 261 1.20 -16.67 -28.90
CA LYS A 261 1.24 -17.28 -30.23
C LYS A 261 1.85 -18.65 -30.12
#